data_d69a12c1afbd119dbb5e53b76477c521
#
_entry.id   d69a12c1afbd119dbb5e53b76477c521
#
_cell.length_a   1.000
_cell.length_b   1.000
_cell.length_c   1.000
_cell.angle_alpha   90.00
_cell.angle_beta   90.00
_cell.angle_gamma   90.00
#
_symmetry.space_group_name_H-M   'P 1'
#
loop_
_entity.id
_entity.type
_entity.pdbx_description
1 polymer ?
#
loop_
_entity_poly.entity_id
_entity_poly.type
_entity_poly.pdbx_seq_one_letter_code
_entity_poly.pdbx_strand_id
1 'polypeptide(L)'
;MTKRKRYLLCGHGESLPMAEDGTTSLSSVLEELAVEVCAEAVSARRRVNEEHFDTVWVSCCEGAEPINLAAACKRDSPQTAVYLVTADRTGSVASRARAAELDGIVSPAELGEHLLKEAARNVDGDGGDGESVVLALPDSEGVRQALSAAKAPEENRAGFLLTVVSGSGGAGKSTVATLTALLGARRGLRTALLDADLQFGDLAALMGDAPSVPVEEVVRTGAVPDGLSEAPLVLVSAPRALERSEVVAASMGSVVDVLVASFDFVIANTGGGWDDVHLLLLERAAASLFLVDQRASSVRACRHALDLCLRCGIATGSFLLAVNRCTRHAPFTSIDVSSALDGAHVAELADGGREVEELLGAGMAQSLVEASSPLCISIEGVLDELLPLASRPASAG
;
A
#
# COMPACT_ATOMS: atom_id res chain seq x y z
N MET A 1 -25.79 32.69 -16.17
CA MET A 1 -25.86 32.24 -14.77
C MET A 1 -24.71 31.28 -14.56
N THR A 2 -23.65 31.72 -13.94
CA THR A 2 -22.47 30.90 -13.62
C THR A 2 -22.89 29.82 -12.61
N LYS A 3 -22.71 28.55 -12.95
CA LYS A 3 -23.06 27.42 -12.08
C LYS A 3 -22.14 27.47 -10.86
N ARG A 4 -22.69 27.66 -9.67
CA ARG A 4 -21.91 27.68 -8.42
C ARG A 4 -21.27 26.31 -8.22
N LYS A 5 -19.94 26.26 -8.03
CA LYS A 5 -19.22 25.02 -7.76
C LYS A 5 -19.68 24.39 -6.44
N ARG A 6 -19.73 23.09 -6.39
CA ARG A 6 -20.09 22.31 -5.19
C ARG A 6 -18.89 21.57 -4.67
N TYR A 7 -18.64 21.67 -3.39
CA TYR A 7 -17.48 21.14 -2.70
C TYR A 7 -17.89 20.18 -1.59
N LEU A 8 -17.15 19.08 -1.42
CA LEU A 8 -17.29 18.15 -0.32
C LEU A 8 -15.96 17.98 0.39
N LEU A 9 -15.93 18.17 1.70
CA LEU A 9 -14.81 17.82 2.57
C LEU A 9 -15.17 16.57 3.37
N CYS A 10 -14.49 15.47 3.08
CA CYS A 10 -14.61 14.24 3.84
C CYS A 10 -13.60 14.28 4.99
N GLY A 11 -14.07 14.46 6.22
CA GLY A 11 -13.23 14.56 7.41
C GLY A 11 -13.80 15.51 8.44
N HIS A 12 -13.06 15.67 9.55
CA HIS A 12 -13.41 16.62 10.59
C HIS A 12 -12.87 18.01 10.22
N GLY A 13 -13.74 19.00 10.07
CA GLY A 13 -13.35 20.37 9.71
C GLY A 13 -12.38 21.02 10.71
N GLU A 14 -12.39 20.57 11.97
CA GLU A 14 -11.51 21.06 13.04
C GLU A 14 -10.04 20.60 12.90
N SER A 15 -9.78 19.62 12.06
CA SER A 15 -8.44 19.02 11.89
C SER A 15 -7.54 19.78 10.92
N LEU A 16 -8.00 20.86 10.31
CA LEU A 16 -7.20 21.68 9.40
C LEU A 16 -6.52 22.82 10.19
N PRO A 17 -5.19 23.03 10.03
CA PRO A 17 -4.47 24.09 10.70
C PRO A 17 -4.97 25.47 10.25
N MET A 18 -5.10 26.38 11.20
CA MET A 18 -5.49 27.79 10.99
C MET A 18 -4.35 28.58 10.34
N ALA A 19 -4.69 29.65 9.62
CA ALA A 19 -3.71 30.66 9.22
C ALA A 19 -3.11 31.35 10.45
N GLU A 20 -1.83 31.72 10.38
CA GLU A 20 -1.05 32.23 11.52
C GLU A 20 -1.61 33.54 12.14
N ASP A 21 -2.52 34.23 11.47
CA ASP A 21 -3.06 35.52 11.90
C ASP A 21 -4.35 35.46 12.76
N GLY A 22 -4.91 34.27 12.98
CA GLY A 22 -5.93 33.99 14.00
C GLY A 22 -7.28 34.72 13.84
N THR A 23 -7.50 35.44 12.73
CA THR A 23 -8.66 36.34 12.56
C THR A 23 -9.85 35.70 11.85
N THR A 24 -9.65 34.64 11.07
CA THR A 24 -10.72 33.96 10.31
C THR A 24 -10.85 32.52 10.75
N SER A 25 -12.05 32.15 11.24
CA SER A 25 -12.35 30.75 11.58
C SER A 25 -12.53 29.93 10.30
N LEU A 26 -11.89 28.75 10.22
CA LEU A 26 -12.10 27.83 9.12
C LEU A 26 -13.59 27.51 8.90
N SER A 27 -14.37 27.40 9.97
CA SER A 27 -15.82 27.17 9.90
C SER A 27 -16.55 28.27 9.12
N SER A 28 -16.17 29.53 9.29
CA SER A 28 -16.74 30.62 8.52
C SER A 28 -16.41 30.61 7.04
N VAL A 29 -15.18 30.16 6.69
CA VAL A 29 -14.75 30.00 5.29
C VAL A 29 -15.48 28.86 4.61
N LEU A 30 -15.64 27.73 5.30
CA LEU A 30 -16.39 26.57 4.79
C LEU A 30 -17.87 26.93 4.56
N GLU A 31 -18.47 27.68 5.46
CA GLU A 31 -19.86 28.19 5.32
C GLU A 31 -20.00 29.16 4.15
N GLU A 32 -19.08 30.11 4.00
CA GLU A 32 -19.07 31.10 2.91
C GLU A 32 -18.96 30.44 1.54
N LEU A 33 -18.08 29.44 1.40
CA LEU A 33 -17.90 28.65 0.18
C LEU A 33 -18.99 27.60 -0.01
N ALA A 34 -19.87 27.40 0.99
CA ALA A 34 -20.86 26.32 1.04
C ALA A 34 -20.22 24.94 0.84
N VAL A 35 -19.08 24.72 1.48
CA VAL A 35 -18.42 23.41 1.50
C VAL A 35 -19.22 22.48 2.42
N GLU A 36 -19.64 21.37 1.87
CA GLU A 36 -20.34 20.35 2.63
C GLU A 36 -19.31 19.49 3.37
N VAL A 37 -19.48 19.28 4.67
CA VAL A 37 -18.55 18.48 5.50
C VAL A 37 -19.20 17.16 5.88
N CYS A 38 -18.45 16.07 5.75
CA CYS A 38 -18.92 14.73 6.10
C CYS A 38 -17.81 13.96 6.84
N ALA A 39 -18.02 13.68 8.13
CA ALA A 39 -17.03 13.04 8.99
C ALA A 39 -16.95 11.50 8.79
N GLU A 40 -18.03 10.88 8.29
CA GLU A 40 -18.14 9.42 8.14
C GLU A 40 -17.93 9.00 6.68
N ALA A 41 -17.03 8.05 6.45
CA ALA A 41 -16.62 7.59 5.12
C ALA A 41 -17.78 6.99 4.30
N VAL A 42 -18.65 6.19 4.93
CA VAL A 42 -19.80 5.57 4.26
C VAL A 42 -20.80 6.63 3.76
N SER A 43 -21.08 7.60 4.59
CA SER A 43 -21.97 8.71 4.26
C SER A 43 -21.37 9.62 3.18
N ALA A 44 -20.06 9.92 3.26
CA ALA A 44 -19.34 10.67 2.24
C ALA A 44 -19.40 10.00 0.88
N ARG A 45 -19.09 8.71 0.81
CA ARG A 45 -19.13 7.93 -0.43
C ARG A 45 -20.54 7.84 -1.03
N ARG A 46 -21.58 7.63 -0.19
CA ARG A 46 -22.96 7.63 -0.65
C ARG A 46 -23.33 8.97 -1.30
N ARG A 47 -22.94 10.11 -0.70
CA ARG A 47 -23.20 11.43 -1.25
C ARG A 47 -22.52 11.65 -2.60
N VAL A 48 -21.26 11.23 -2.77
CA VAL A 48 -20.55 11.31 -4.06
C VAL A 48 -21.25 10.49 -5.15
N ASN A 49 -21.91 9.38 -4.78
CA ASN A 49 -22.68 8.57 -5.72
C ASN A 49 -24.05 9.15 -6.08
N GLU A 50 -24.71 9.81 -5.13
CA GLU A 50 -26.08 10.34 -5.29
C GLU A 50 -26.10 11.78 -5.82
N GLU A 51 -25.04 12.55 -5.58
CA GLU A 51 -24.95 13.96 -5.89
C GLU A 51 -23.68 14.29 -6.68
N HIS A 52 -23.74 15.31 -7.52
CA HIS A 52 -22.55 15.79 -8.24
C HIS A 52 -21.80 16.84 -7.43
N PHE A 53 -20.51 16.60 -7.22
CA PHE A 53 -19.56 17.57 -6.68
C PHE A 53 -18.51 17.90 -7.73
N ASP A 54 -18.06 19.16 -7.79
CA ASP A 54 -16.98 19.58 -8.67
C ASP A 54 -15.63 19.17 -8.07
N THR A 55 -15.50 19.26 -6.73
CA THR A 55 -14.29 18.88 -6.01
C THR A 55 -14.62 18.18 -4.69
N VAL A 56 -13.86 17.13 -4.39
CA VAL A 56 -13.92 16.37 -3.13
C VAL A 56 -12.54 16.36 -2.50
N TRP A 57 -12.42 16.84 -1.28
CA TRP A 57 -11.21 16.71 -0.46
C TRP A 57 -11.42 15.62 0.58
N VAL A 58 -10.47 14.68 0.65
CA VAL A 58 -10.55 13.56 1.59
C VAL A 58 -9.40 13.67 2.59
N SER A 59 -9.79 13.91 3.84
CA SER A 59 -8.91 13.94 5.02
C SER A 59 -9.22 12.75 5.93
N CYS A 60 -8.88 12.83 7.21
CA CYS A 60 -9.15 11.80 8.20
C CYS A 60 -10.66 11.69 8.46
N CYS A 61 -11.25 10.54 8.15
CA CYS A 61 -12.66 10.22 8.31
C CYS A 61 -12.84 9.01 9.23
N GLU A 62 -13.99 8.94 9.88
CA GLU A 62 -14.38 7.73 10.60
C GLU A 62 -14.74 6.61 9.61
N GLY A 63 -14.21 5.41 9.85
CA GLY A 63 -14.60 4.19 9.14
C GLY A 63 -13.80 3.85 7.88
N ALA A 64 -12.85 4.70 7.44
CA ALA A 64 -11.95 4.36 6.33
C ALA A 64 -10.64 5.13 6.37
N GLU A 65 -9.59 4.52 5.84
CA GLU A 65 -8.33 5.20 5.52
C GLU A 65 -8.58 6.29 4.45
N PRO A 66 -8.06 7.52 4.60
CA PRO A 66 -8.32 8.63 3.68
C PRO A 66 -8.02 8.30 2.21
N ILE A 67 -6.90 7.66 1.92
CA ILE A 67 -6.52 7.32 0.54
C ILE A 67 -7.46 6.30 -0.10
N ASN A 68 -8.00 5.37 0.70
CA ASN A 68 -8.93 4.35 0.22
C ASN A 68 -10.30 4.96 -0.07
N LEU A 69 -10.76 5.90 0.77
CA LEU A 69 -11.97 6.66 0.53
C LEU A 69 -11.83 7.54 -0.72
N ALA A 70 -10.70 8.24 -0.86
CA ALA A 70 -10.41 9.06 -2.05
C ALA A 70 -10.45 8.24 -3.34
N ALA A 71 -9.79 7.06 -3.35
CA ALA A 71 -9.81 6.12 -4.47
C ALA A 71 -11.23 5.62 -4.79
N ALA A 72 -12.04 5.34 -3.76
CA ALA A 72 -13.43 4.94 -3.94
C ALA A 72 -14.27 6.08 -4.54
N CYS A 73 -14.14 7.31 -4.04
CA CYS A 73 -14.84 8.48 -4.55
C CYS A 73 -14.45 8.76 -6.02
N LYS A 74 -13.16 8.68 -6.37
CA LYS A 74 -12.70 8.89 -7.75
C LYS A 74 -13.25 7.87 -8.73
N ARG A 75 -13.28 6.59 -8.33
CA ARG A 75 -13.86 5.53 -9.15
C ARG A 75 -15.38 5.67 -9.30
N ASP A 76 -16.08 6.03 -8.22
CA ASP A 76 -17.54 6.15 -8.23
C ASP A 76 -17.99 7.41 -9.02
N SER A 77 -17.15 8.45 -9.07
CA SER A 77 -17.40 9.68 -9.84
C SER A 77 -16.12 10.16 -10.56
N PRO A 78 -15.77 9.58 -11.73
CA PRO A 78 -14.54 9.90 -12.46
C PRO A 78 -14.40 11.37 -12.90
N GLN A 79 -15.54 12.07 -13.07
CA GLN A 79 -15.59 13.48 -13.47
C GLN A 79 -15.32 14.45 -12.31
N THR A 80 -15.42 14.00 -11.08
CA THR A 80 -15.17 14.80 -9.88
C THR A 80 -13.66 14.90 -9.65
N ALA A 81 -13.17 16.11 -9.36
CA ALA A 81 -11.79 16.28 -8.92
C ALA A 81 -11.65 15.81 -7.45
N VAL A 82 -10.82 14.78 -7.20
CA VAL A 82 -10.64 14.19 -5.88
C VAL A 82 -9.21 14.37 -5.40
N TYR A 83 -9.06 15.04 -4.27
CA TYR A 83 -7.75 15.31 -3.65
C TYR A 83 -7.63 14.60 -2.30
N LEU A 84 -6.47 13.99 -2.06
CA LEU A 84 -6.11 13.47 -0.76
C LEU A 84 -5.49 14.58 0.09
N VAL A 85 -6.02 14.81 1.29
CA VAL A 85 -5.50 15.79 2.24
C VAL A 85 -4.67 15.08 3.28
N THR A 86 -3.35 15.24 3.23
CA THR A 86 -2.41 14.62 4.17
C THR A 86 -1.11 15.41 4.27
N ALA A 87 -0.51 15.40 5.46
CA ALA A 87 0.86 15.89 5.66
C ALA A 87 1.90 14.87 5.18
N ASP A 88 1.51 13.61 5.05
CA ASP A 88 2.38 12.54 4.57
C ASP A 88 2.47 12.59 3.03
N ARG A 89 3.67 12.96 2.53
CA ARG A 89 4.03 13.00 1.10
C ARG A 89 5.06 11.95 0.72
N THR A 90 5.11 10.84 1.46
CA THR A 90 6.00 9.73 1.13
C THR A 90 5.75 9.21 -0.29
N GLY A 91 6.78 8.64 -0.90
CA GLY A 91 6.68 8.03 -2.23
C GLY A 91 5.59 6.95 -2.31
N SER A 92 5.31 6.28 -1.20
CA SER A 92 4.24 5.30 -1.05
C SER A 92 2.85 5.94 -1.24
N VAL A 93 2.56 7.02 -0.49
CA VAL A 93 1.28 7.73 -0.59
C VAL A 93 1.11 8.33 -1.99
N ALA A 94 2.18 8.94 -2.55
CA ALA A 94 2.16 9.49 -3.90
C ALA A 94 1.94 8.41 -4.97
N SER A 95 2.54 7.24 -4.82
CA SER A 95 2.33 6.10 -5.74
C SER A 95 0.90 5.57 -5.68
N ARG A 96 0.35 5.39 -4.47
CA ARG A 96 -1.04 4.94 -4.27
C ARG A 96 -2.05 5.96 -4.81
N ALA A 97 -1.83 7.24 -4.57
CA ALA A 97 -2.70 8.31 -5.08
C ALA A 97 -2.72 8.34 -6.61
N ARG A 98 -1.54 8.16 -7.25
CA ARG A 98 -1.43 8.07 -8.71
C ARG A 98 -2.11 6.82 -9.26
N ALA A 99 -1.91 5.66 -8.62
CA ALA A 99 -2.56 4.41 -9.01
C ALA A 99 -4.09 4.48 -8.89
N ALA A 100 -4.59 5.28 -7.96
CA ALA A 100 -6.01 5.54 -7.77
C ALA A 100 -6.56 6.68 -8.65
N GLU A 101 -5.74 7.22 -9.58
CA GLU A 101 -6.09 8.32 -10.49
C GLU A 101 -6.62 9.57 -9.76
N LEU A 102 -6.11 9.83 -8.53
CA LEU A 102 -6.46 11.05 -7.81
C LEU A 102 -5.88 12.28 -8.52
N ASP A 103 -6.59 13.40 -8.43
CA ASP A 103 -6.19 14.65 -9.08
C ASP A 103 -5.05 15.36 -8.34
N GLY A 104 -4.79 14.99 -7.08
CA GLY A 104 -3.63 15.49 -6.34
C GLY A 104 -3.58 15.08 -4.88
N ILE A 105 -2.45 15.46 -4.25
CA ILE A 105 -2.24 15.37 -2.80
C ILE A 105 -1.96 16.79 -2.31
N VAL A 106 -2.69 17.22 -1.29
CA VAL A 106 -2.55 18.54 -0.67
C VAL A 106 -2.28 18.39 0.82
N SER A 107 -1.43 19.23 1.38
CA SER A 107 -1.32 19.29 2.84
C SER A 107 -2.51 20.03 3.44
N PRO A 108 -2.82 19.82 4.73
CA PRO A 108 -3.87 20.59 5.42
C PRO A 108 -3.66 22.10 5.34
N ALA A 109 -2.40 22.58 5.38
CA ALA A 109 -2.06 24.00 5.26
C ALA A 109 -2.35 24.54 3.85
N GLU A 110 -1.94 23.82 2.79
CA GLU A 110 -2.22 24.19 1.39
C GLU A 110 -3.72 24.23 1.10
N LEU A 111 -4.49 23.27 1.65
CA LEU A 111 -5.95 23.30 1.54
C LEU A 111 -6.54 24.54 2.22
N GLY A 112 -6.08 24.88 3.44
CA GLY A 112 -6.49 26.08 4.16
C GLY A 112 -6.24 27.36 3.36
N GLU A 113 -5.04 27.52 2.80
CA GLU A 113 -4.70 28.67 1.93
C GLU A 113 -5.56 28.73 0.65
N HIS A 114 -5.84 27.56 0.05
CA HIS A 114 -6.67 27.48 -1.15
C HIS A 114 -8.11 27.94 -0.85
N LEU A 115 -8.71 27.46 0.24
CA LEU A 115 -10.04 27.83 0.66
C LEU A 115 -10.13 29.33 0.98
N LEU A 116 -9.15 29.91 1.67
CA LEU A 116 -9.09 31.34 1.95
C LEU A 116 -8.98 32.19 0.67
N LYS A 117 -8.18 31.78 -0.30
CA LYS A 117 -8.06 32.48 -1.60
C LYS A 117 -9.36 32.42 -2.41
N GLU A 118 -10.06 31.28 -2.37
CA GLU A 118 -11.34 31.12 -3.07
C GLU A 118 -12.45 31.96 -2.41
N ALA A 119 -12.49 32.03 -1.08
CA ALA A 119 -13.42 32.89 -0.34
C ALA A 119 -13.18 34.38 -0.66
N ALA A 120 -11.93 34.83 -0.65
CA ALA A 120 -11.57 36.21 -1.00
C ALA A 120 -12.02 36.59 -2.43
N ARG A 121 -11.90 35.69 -3.40
CA ARG A 121 -12.37 35.90 -4.79
C ARG A 121 -13.90 36.06 -4.90
N ASN A 122 -14.64 35.37 -4.04
CA ASN A 122 -16.10 35.47 -4.02
C ASN A 122 -16.59 36.83 -3.47
N VAL A 123 -15.76 37.47 -2.63
CA VAL A 123 -16.12 38.81 -2.04
C VAL A 123 -15.88 39.95 -3.07
N ASP A 124 -14.84 39.81 -3.92
CA ASP A 124 -14.47 40.91 -4.85
C ASP A 124 -15.26 40.93 -6.16
N GLY A 125 -16.20 40.01 -6.39
CA GLY A 125 -17.19 40.06 -7.46
C GLY A 125 -16.65 40.02 -8.89
N ASP A 126 -15.38 39.68 -9.08
CA ASP A 126 -14.73 39.63 -10.41
C ASP A 126 -14.86 38.23 -11.03
N GLY A 127 -15.83 38.12 -11.97
CA GLY A 127 -16.10 36.91 -12.74
C GLY A 127 -15.08 36.65 -13.85
N GLY A 128 -13.80 36.75 -13.55
CA GLY A 128 -12.73 36.34 -14.45
C GLY A 128 -12.56 34.82 -14.45
N ASP A 129 -12.44 34.23 -15.63
CA ASP A 129 -12.04 32.82 -15.83
C ASP A 129 -10.76 32.53 -15.02
N GLY A 130 -10.97 32.17 -13.77
CA GLY A 130 -9.89 31.76 -12.88
C GLY A 130 -9.38 30.43 -13.35
N GLU A 131 -8.16 30.46 -13.88
CA GLU A 131 -7.31 29.30 -14.07
C GLU A 131 -7.48 28.39 -12.84
N SER A 132 -8.14 27.24 -13.02
CA SER A 132 -8.13 26.19 -12.02
C SER A 132 -6.67 25.97 -11.66
N VAL A 133 -6.29 26.30 -10.43
CA VAL A 133 -4.99 25.88 -9.92
C VAL A 133 -5.11 24.36 -9.87
N VAL A 134 -4.71 23.73 -10.98
CA VAL A 134 -4.53 22.29 -11.07
C VAL A 134 -3.36 22.02 -10.12
N LEU A 135 -3.68 21.60 -8.91
CA LEU A 135 -2.73 20.99 -7.98
C LEU A 135 -2.35 19.63 -8.58
N ALA A 136 -1.69 19.67 -9.74
CA ALA A 136 -1.32 18.50 -10.49
C ALA A 136 -0.37 17.65 -9.63
N LEU A 137 -0.59 16.34 -9.66
CA LEU A 137 0.47 15.40 -9.28
C LEU A 137 1.71 15.77 -10.12
N PRO A 138 2.90 15.93 -9.50
CA PRO A 138 4.10 16.23 -10.25
C PRO A 138 4.26 15.18 -11.34
N ASP A 139 4.48 15.63 -12.58
CA ASP A 139 4.70 14.75 -13.72
C ASP A 139 5.93 13.87 -13.48
N SER A 140 6.00 12.76 -14.20
CA SER A 140 7.05 11.75 -14.02
C SER A 140 8.46 12.32 -14.21
N GLU A 141 8.61 13.46 -14.86
CA GLU A 141 9.87 14.16 -15.10
C GLU A 141 10.23 15.13 -13.97
N GLY A 142 9.25 15.84 -13.39
CA GLY A 142 9.41 16.65 -12.19
C GLY A 142 9.75 15.80 -10.96
N VAL A 143 9.15 14.58 -10.84
CA VAL A 143 9.51 13.62 -9.79
C VAL A 143 10.92 13.07 -9.99
N ARG A 144 11.35 12.80 -11.25
CA ARG A 144 12.73 12.39 -11.55
C ARG A 144 13.74 13.50 -11.23
N GLN A 145 13.44 14.75 -11.51
CA GLN A 145 14.31 15.89 -11.19
C GLN A 145 14.31 16.18 -9.67
N ALA A 146 13.16 16.13 -9.00
CA ALA A 146 13.09 16.28 -7.54
C ALA A 146 13.79 15.13 -6.80
N LEU A 147 13.68 13.87 -7.29
CA LEU A 147 14.41 12.72 -6.76
C LEU A 147 15.91 12.78 -7.06
N SER A 148 16.34 13.42 -8.16
CA SER A 148 17.75 13.63 -8.47
C SER A 148 18.35 14.84 -7.77
N ALA A 149 17.57 15.84 -7.43
CA ALA A 149 18.00 17.05 -6.72
C ALA A 149 17.94 16.91 -5.19
N ALA A 150 17.10 16.05 -4.68
CA ALA A 150 17.04 15.72 -3.25
C ALA A 150 18.11 14.66 -2.92
N LYS A 151 19.38 15.08 -2.81
CA LYS A 151 20.27 14.48 -1.83
C LYS A 151 19.73 14.85 -0.45
N ALA A 152 18.65 14.18 -0.04
CA ALA A 152 18.20 14.18 1.35
C ALA A 152 19.25 13.43 2.20
N PRO A 153 19.48 13.81 3.46
CA PRO A 153 20.32 13.06 4.36
C PRO A 153 19.82 11.61 4.43
N GLU A 154 20.73 10.66 4.49
CA GLU A 154 20.46 9.21 4.51
C GLU A 154 19.61 8.73 5.70
N GLU A 155 19.16 9.61 6.58
CA GLU A 155 18.59 9.28 7.88
C GLU A 155 17.06 9.14 7.97
N ASN A 156 16.29 9.25 6.87
CA ASN A 156 14.82 9.14 6.99
C ASN A 156 14.10 8.59 5.74
N ARG A 157 14.57 7.48 5.17
CA ARG A 157 13.81 6.72 4.16
C ARG A 157 13.00 5.63 4.87
N ALA A 158 11.67 5.80 4.91
CA ALA A 158 10.79 4.70 5.29
C ALA A 158 10.98 3.52 4.32
N GLY A 159 11.16 2.31 4.87
CA GLY A 159 11.35 1.09 4.08
C GLY A 159 10.13 0.76 3.21
N PHE A 160 10.35 0.01 2.15
CA PHE A 160 9.31 -0.44 1.24
C PHE A 160 8.58 -1.65 1.82
N LEU A 161 7.29 -1.51 2.17
CA LEU A 161 6.46 -2.63 2.63
C LEU A 161 5.79 -3.32 1.43
N LEU A 162 6.10 -4.60 1.25
CA LEU A 162 5.42 -5.50 0.32
C LEU A 162 4.54 -6.50 1.10
N THR A 163 3.25 -6.50 0.85
CA THR A 163 2.32 -7.47 1.44
C THR A 163 2.03 -8.60 0.46
N VAL A 164 2.25 -9.85 0.87
CA VAL A 164 1.97 -11.04 0.06
C VAL A 164 0.65 -11.65 0.48
N VAL A 165 -0.34 -11.63 -0.41
CA VAL A 165 -1.71 -12.07 -0.16
C VAL A 165 -2.22 -13.04 -1.22
N SER A 166 -3.32 -13.72 -0.93
CA SER A 166 -4.04 -14.56 -1.90
C SER A 166 -5.49 -14.73 -1.46
N GLY A 167 -6.39 -14.88 -2.41
CA GLY A 167 -7.78 -15.24 -2.15
C GLY A 167 -7.98 -16.71 -1.77
N SER A 168 -6.96 -17.55 -1.88
CA SER A 168 -7.09 -19.02 -1.63
C SER A 168 -5.95 -19.56 -0.78
N GLY A 169 -6.26 -20.56 0.05
CA GLY A 169 -5.25 -21.33 0.76
C GLY A 169 -4.35 -22.12 -0.21
N GLY A 170 -3.10 -22.32 0.16
CA GLY A 170 -2.15 -23.10 -0.63
C GLY A 170 -1.66 -22.44 -1.93
N ALA A 171 -1.90 -21.14 -2.14
CA ALA A 171 -1.43 -20.41 -3.31
C ALA A 171 0.09 -20.18 -3.34
N GLY A 172 0.82 -20.53 -2.26
CA GLY A 172 2.27 -20.42 -2.18
C GLY A 172 2.77 -19.12 -1.55
N LYS A 173 1.95 -18.42 -0.75
CA LYS A 173 2.34 -17.16 -0.08
C LYS A 173 3.64 -17.29 0.70
N SER A 174 3.73 -18.22 1.64
CA SER A 174 4.93 -18.42 2.48
C SER A 174 6.17 -18.70 1.64
N THR A 175 6.06 -19.54 0.61
CA THR A 175 7.15 -19.84 -0.33
C THR A 175 7.63 -18.57 -1.04
N VAL A 176 6.69 -17.83 -1.65
CA VAL A 176 7.03 -16.61 -2.42
C VAL A 176 7.56 -15.52 -1.50
N ALA A 177 6.95 -15.31 -0.32
CA ALA A 177 7.43 -14.32 0.65
C ALA A 177 8.86 -14.63 1.12
N THR A 178 9.15 -15.91 1.46
CA THR A 178 10.48 -16.36 1.86
C THR A 178 11.52 -16.10 0.78
N LEU A 179 11.27 -16.55 -0.45
CA LEU A 179 12.21 -16.36 -1.56
C LEU A 179 12.37 -14.88 -1.93
N THR A 180 11.29 -14.09 -1.88
CA THR A 180 11.32 -12.64 -2.09
C THR A 180 12.23 -11.95 -1.07
N ALA A 181 12.15 -12.34 0.20
CA ALA A 181 12.99 -11.76 1.26
C ALA A 181 14.47 -12.09 1.06
N LEU A 182 14.79 -13.34 0.74
CA LEU A 182 16.15 -13.78 0.44
C LEU A 182 16.72 -13.06 -0.79
N LEU A 183 15.91 -12.87 -1.83
CA LEU A 183 16.31 -12.15 -3.05
C LEU A 183 16.51 -10.64 -2.77
N GLY A 184 15.67 -10.03 -1.91
CA GLY A 184 15.86 -8.67 -1.44
C GLY A 184 17.19 -8.47 -0.72
N ALA A 185 17.50 -9.37 0.22
CA ALA A 185 18.78 -9.38 0.94
C ALA A 185 19.98 -9.60 -0.02
N ARG A 186 19.85 -10.50 -1.00
CA ARG A 186 20.87 -10.71 -2.04
C ARG A 186 21.14 -9.45 -2.88
N ARG A 187 20.14 -8.59 -3.05
CA ARG A 187 20.26 -7.28 -3.71
C ARG A 187 20.91 -6.21 -2.83
N GLY A 188 21.30 -6.54 -1.60
CA GLY A 188 21.94 -5.64 -0.66
C GLY A 188 20.95 -4.76 0.13
N LEU A 189 19.65 -5.06 0.10
CA LEU A 189 18.66 -4.39 0.93
C LEU A 189 18.63 -5.01 2.33
N ARG A 190 18.63 -4.19 3.38
CA ARG A 190 18.34 -4.65 4.74
C ARG A 190 16.88 -5.07 4.77
N THR A 191 16.65 -6.37 4.90
CA THR A 191 15.33 -6.97 4.65
C THR A 191 14.73 -7.54 5.93
N ALA A 192 13.46 -7.27 6.20
CA ALA A 192 12.67 -7.95 7.21
C ALA A 192 11.59 -8.82 6.55
N LEU A 193 11.47 -10.06 6.99
CA LEU A 193 10.36 -10.96 6.64
C LEU A 193 9.45 -11.09 7.84
N LEU A 194 8.25 -10.52 7.76
CA LEU A 194 7.24 -10.57 8.82
C LEU A 194 6.27 -11.73 8.57
N ASP A 195 6.19 -12.65 9.52
CA ASP A 195 5.14 -13.68 9.53
C ASP A 195 3.87 -13.13 10.17
N ALA A 196 2.98 -12.64 9.35
CA ALA A 196 1.67 -12.13 9.76
C ALA A 196 0.56 -13.20 9.73
N ASP A 197 0.89 -14.47 9.48
CA ASP A 197 0.02 -15.60 9.82
C ASP A 197 0.18 -15.92 11.32
N LEU A 198 -0.49 -15.12 12.16
CA LEU A 198 -0.28 -15.12 13.59
C LEU A 198 -0.71 -16.42 14.29
N GLN A 199 -1.47 -17.27 13.60
CA GLN A 199 -2.02 -18.52 14.17
C GLN A 199 -1.29 -19.76 13.67
N PHE A 200 -0.91 -19.78 12.41
CA PHE A 200 -0.35 -20.95 11.72
C PHE A 200 0.93 -20.64 10.95
N GLY A 201 1.59 -19.52 11.28
CA GLY A 201 2.83 -19.10 10.64
C GLY A 201 3.94 -20.16 10.83
N ASP A 202 4.61 -20.48 9.72
CA ASP A 202 5.65 -21.49 9.66
C ASP A 202 6.95 -21.00 8.98
N LEU A 203 7.06 -19.70 8.77
CA LEU A 203 8.24 -19.13 8.08
C LEU A 203 9.55 -19.47 8.77
N ALA A 204 9.54 -19.67 10.09
CA ALA A 204 10.73 -20.11 10.83
C ALA A 204 11.22 -21.49 10.36
N ALA A 205 10.33 -22.42 10.03
CA ALA A 205 10.70 -23.71 9.49
C ALA A 205 11.28 -23.61 8.07
N LEU A 206 10.73 -22.72 7.23
CA LEU A 206 11.22 -22.51 5.86
C LEU A 206 12.57 -21.77 5.81
N MET A 207 12.83 -20.89 6.77
CA MET A 207 14.04 -20.06 6.87
C MET A 207 15.21 -20.75 7.58
N GLY A 208 14.94 -21.86 8.30
CA GLY A 208 15.97 -22.60 9.02
C GLY A 208 16.70 -21.76 10.07
N ASP A 209 18.03 -21.66 9.96
CA ASP A 209 18.88 -20.97 10.94
C ASP A 209 18.99 -19.44 10.71
N ALA A 210 18.05 -18.84 9.97
CA ALA A 210 18.08 -17.39 9.74
C ALA A 210 17.91 -16.60 11.06
N PRO A 211 18.58 -15.43 11.18
CA PRO A 211 18.37 -14.55 12.31
C PRO A 211 16.88 -14.23 12.50
N SER A 212 16.36 -14.48 13.71
CA SER A 212 14.92 -14.32 13.95
C SER A 212 14.59 -13.72 15.31
N VAL A 213 13.47 -13.01 15.36
CA VAL A 213 12.88 -12.46 16.59
C VAL A 213 11.38 -12.74 16.58
N PRO A 214 10.78 -13.22 17.67
CA PRO A 214 9.33 -13.36 17.76
C PRO A 214 8.64 -11.99 17.72
N VAL A 215 7.52 -11.88 17.01
CA VAL A 215 6.80 -10.61 16.83
C VAL A 215 6.37 -10.00 18.18
N GLU A 216 6.03 -10.82 19.17
CA GLU A 216 5.68 -10.33 20.52
C GLU A 216 6.83 -9.64 21.23
N GLU A 217 8.08 -9.92 20.87
CA GLU A 217 9.24 -9.22 21.40
C GLU A 217 9.32 -7.81 20.80
N VAL A 218 9.08 -7.66 19.50
CA VAL A 218 8.99 -6.36 18.84
C VAL A 218 7.83 -5.53 19.42
N VAL A 219 6.67 -6.15 19.68
CA VAL A 219 5.55 -5.49 20.35
C VAL A 219 5.95 -5.01 21.76
N ARG A 220 6.65 -5.85 22.52
CA ARG A 220 7.03 -5.56 23.91
C ARG A 220 8.08 -4.43 24.01
N THR A 221 9.05 -4.42 23.10
CA THR A 221 10.19 -3.47 23.16
C THR A 221 9.96 -2.21 22.36
N GLY A 222 9.05 -2.24 21.37
CA GLY A 222 8.87 -1.17 20.40
C GLY A 222 10.06 -1.01 19.44
N ALA A 223 10.93 -2.03 19.34
CA ALA A 223 12.13 -1.99 18.51
C ALA A 223 12.53 -3.42 18.07
N VAL A 224 13.31 -3.51 17.00
CA VAL A 224 14.04 -4.73 16.66
C VAL A 224 15.29 -4.79 17.56
N PRO A 225 15.61 -5.95 18.18
CA PRO A 225 16.79 -6.07 19.05
C PRO A 225 18.08 -5.64 18.36
N ASP A 226 18.97 -4.98 19.11
CA ASP A 226 20.29 -4.57 18.65
C ASP A 226 21.07 -5.75 18.06
N GLY A 227 21.78 -5.51 16.97
CA GLY A 227 22.52 -6.53 16.23
C GLY A 227 21.68 -7.30 15.18
N LEU A 228 20.35 -7.41 15.34
CA LEU A 228 19.48 -7.95 14.30
C LEU A 228 19.15 -6.91 13.23
N SER A 229 18.98 -5.65 13.60
CA SER A 229 18.69 -4.56 12.66
C SER A 229 19.80 -4.33 11.62
N GLU A 230 21.03 -4.80 11.90
CA GLU A 230 22.18 -4.72 10.98
C GLU A 230 22.32 -5.98 10.09
N ALA A 231 21.57 -7.04 10.38
CA ALA A 231 21.62 -8.25 9.59
C ALA A 231 21.01 -8.01 8.19
N PRO A 232 21.55 -8.64 7.13
CA PRO A 232 21.02 -8.52 5.77
C PRO A 232 19.55 -8.96 5.67
N LEU A 233 19.17 -9.94 6.48
CA LEU A 233 17.82 -10.49 6.55
C LEU A 233 17.47 -10.88 7.99
N VAL A 234 16.30 -10.46 8.44
CA VAL A 234 15.72 -10.83 9.73
C VAL A 234 14.33 -11.39 9.54
N LEU A 235 14.06 -12.52 10.18
CA LEU A 235 12.71 -13.06 10.31
C LEU A 235 12.05 -12.51 11.57
N VAL A 236 10.94 -11.81 11.42
CA VAL A 236 10.01 -11.50 12.51
C VAL A 236 8.95 -12.61 12.51
N SER A 237 9.17 -13.63 13.34
CA SER A 237 8.35 -14.84 13.34
C SER A 237 6.99 -14.64 14.00
N ALA A 238 6.03 -15.46 13.65
CA ALA A 238 4.73 -15.52 14.32
C ALA A 238 4.87 -15.72 15.84
N PRO A 239 3.84 -15.40 16.63
CA PRO A 239 3.87 -15.56 18.08
C PRO A 239 4.17 -17.02 18.47
N ARG A 240 4.97 -17.21 19.53
CA ARG A 240 5.28 -18.55 20.05
C ARG A 240 4.07 -19.28 20.66
N ALA A 241 3.04 -18.53 21.03
CA ALA A 241 1.85 -19.05 21.66
C ALA A 241 0.62 -18.42 21.01
N LEU A 242 -0.35 -19.28 20.60
CA LEU A 242 -1.58 -18.86 19.92
C LEU A 242 -2.38 -17.81 20.73
N GLU A 243 -2.34 -17.88 22.05
CA GLU A 243 -3.04 -16.96 22.95
C GLU A 243 -2.54 -15.51 22.82
N ARG A 244 -1.37 -15.32 22.22
CA ARG A 244 -0.80 -13.98 21.97
C ARG A 244 -1.21 -13.37 20.66
N SER A 245 -1.81 -14.15 19.77
CA SER A 245 -2.17 -13.71 18.41
C SER A 245 -3.07 -12.46 18.42
N GLU A 246 -4.06 -12.38 19.31
CA GLU A 246 -4.97 -11.24 19.41
C GLU A 246 -4.24 -9.95 19.87
N VAL A 247 -3.35 -10.09 20.87
CA VAL A 247 -2.56 -8.93 21.37
C VAL A 247 -1.61 -8.42 20.31
N VAL A 248 -0.98 -9.34 19.57
CA VAL A 248 -0.08 -8.99 18.45
C VAL A 248 -0.88 -8.37 17.31
N ALA A 249 -2.04 -8.91 16.96
CA ALA A 249 -2.92 -8.38 15.93
C ALA A 249 -3.31 -6.91 16.22
N ALA A 250 -3.70 -6.62 17.48
CA ALA A 250 -4.02 -5.27 17.90
C ALA A 250 -2.82 -4.29 17.84
N SER A 251 -1.60 -4.81 17.89
CA SER A 251 -0.36 -4.03 17.85
C SER A 251 0.33 -4.03 16.49
N MET A 252 -0.24 -4.69 15.48
CA MET A 252 0.39 -4.91 14.18
C MET A 252 0.79 -3.61 13.48
N GLY A 253 -0.02 -2.55 13.64
CA GLY A 253 0.31 -1.24 13.11
C GLY A 253 1.66 -0.72 13.62
N SER A 254 1.88 -0.79 14.92
CA SER A 254 3.15 -0.38 15.54
C SER A 254 4.33 -1.27 15.12
N VAL A 255 4.09 -2.58 14.95
CA VAL A 255 5.12 -3.50 14.43
C VAL A 255 5.56 -3.07 13.02
N VAL A 256 4.61 -2.80 12.14
CA VAL A 256 4.91 -2.34 10.78
C VAL A 256 5.70 -1.03 10.81
N ASP A 257 5.31 -0.06 11.65
CA ASP A 257 6.02 1.23 11.77
C ASP A 257 7.49 1.03 12.20
N VAL A 258 7.73 0.15 13.18
CA VAL A 258 9.10 -0.22 13.62
C VAL A 258 9.89 -0.85 12.48
N LEU A 259 9.30 -1.77 11.73
CA LEU A 259 10.01 -2.49 10.68
C LEU A 259 10.34 -1.58 9.50
N VAL A 260 9.41 -0.75 9.03
CA VAL A 260 9.67 0.17 7.90
C VAL A 260 10.63 1.30 8.28
N ALA A 261 10.77 1.62 9.58
CA ALA A 261 11.79 2.55 10.05
C ALA A 261 13.18 1.91 10.14
N SER A 262 13.27 0.58 10.34
CA SER A 262 14.52 -0.14 10.60
C SER A 262 15.12 -0.81 9.37
N PHE A 263 14.32 -1.16 8.34
CA PHE A 263 14.73 -1.92 7.17
C PHE A 263 14.38 -1.20 5.87
N ASP A 264 15.16 -1.48 4.82
CA ASP A 264 14.94 -0.90 3.49
C ASP A 264 13.79 -1.62 2.76
N PHE A 265 13.60 -2.91 3.04
CA PHE A 265 12.57 -3.75 2.44
C PHE A 265 11.90 -4.64 3.50
N VAL A 266 10.58 -4.55 3.61
CA VAL A 266 9.78 -5.33 4.55
C VAL A 266 8.78 -6.16 3.74
N ILE A 267 8.78 -7.49 3.94
CA ILE A 267 7.83 -8.40 3.33
C ILE A 267 6.91 -8.95 4.41
N ALA A 268 5.61 -8.73 4.27
CA ALA A 268 4.60 -9.30 5.16
C ALA A 268 3.95 -10.52 4.50
N ASN A 269 4.15 -11.71 5.09
CA ASN A 269 3.45 -12.94 4.71
C ASN A 269 2.13 -13.04 5.46
N THR A 270 1.01 -13.06 4.74
CA THR A 270 -0.31 -13.12 5.36
C THR A 270 -0.81 -14.56 5.52
N GLY A 271 -1.69 -14.77 6.49
CA GLY A 271 -2.39 -16.05 6.71
C GLY A 271 -3.40 -16.43 5.62
N GLY A 272 -4.20 -17.43 5.90
CA GLY A 272 -5.26 -17.91 4.98
C GLY A 272 -6.58 -17.17 5.11
N GLY A 273 -6.83 -16.52 6.24
CA GLY A 273 -8.07 -15.78 6.53
C GLY A 273 -7.94 -14.30 6.17
N TRP A 274 -9.04 -13.67 5.83
CA TRP A 274 -9.11 -12.22 5.58
C TRP A 274 -9.67 -11.55 6.85
N ASP A 275 -8.79 -11.01 7.66
CA ASP A 275 -9.05 -10.36 8.94
C ASP A 275 -8.54 -8.91 8.97
N ASP A 276 -8.66 -8.25 10.12
CA ASP A 276 -8.23 -6.85 10.30
C ASP A 276 -6.72 -6.68 10.07
N VAL A 277 -5.89 -7.70 10.35
CA VAL A 277 -4.45 -7.66 10.08
C VAL A 277 -4.18 -7.62 8.58
N HIS A 278 -4.93 -8.40 7.78
CA HIS A 278 -4.83 -8.35 6.32
C HIS A 278 -5.18 -6.97 5.78
N LEU A 279 -6.32 -6.40 6.24
CA LEU A 279 -6.76 -5.07 5.81
C LEU A 279 -5.72 -4.02 6.17
N LEU A 280 -5.22 -4.00 7.39
CA LEU A 280 -4.19 -3.09 7.86
C LEU A 280 -2.89 -3.20 7.02
N LEU A 281 -2.44 -4.43 6.73
CA LEU A 281 -1.23 -4.63 5.93
C LEU A 281 -1.42 -4.16 4.48
N LEU A 282 -2.58 -4.40 3.88
CA LEU A 282 -2.91 -3.92 2.53
C LEU A 282 -3.00 -2.40 2.47
N GLU A 283 -3.56 -1.76 3.49
CA GLU A 283 -3.66 -0.31 3.59
C GLU A 283 -2.28 0.36 3.70
N ARG A 284 -1.36 -0.25 4.45
CA ARG A 284 -0.02 0.30 4.70
C ARG A 284 1.01 -0.10 3.66
N ALA A 285 0.73 -1.09 2.82
CA ALA A 285 1.66 -1.59 1.82
C ALA A 285 1.99 -0.53 0.76
N ALA A 286 3.26 -0.40 0.42
CA ALA A 286 3.72 0.33 -0.76
C ALA A 286 3.28 -0.39 -2.05
N ALA A 287 3.28 -1.74 -2.01
CA ALA A 287 2.72 -2.60 -3.03
C ALA A 287 2.21 -3.91 -2.40
N SER A 288 1.31 -4.59 -3.10
CA SER A 288 0.81 -5.91 -2.68
C SER A 288 0.99 -6.91 -3.79
N LEU A 289 1.61 -8.04 -3.48
CA LEU A 289 1.74 -9.17 -4.40
C LEU A 289 0.57 -10.14 -4.17
N PHE A 290 -0.39 -10.13 -5.10
CA PHE A 290 -1.58 -10.94 -5.01
C PHE A 290 -1.40 -12.24 -5.80
N LEU A 291 -1.23 -13.35 -5.07
CA LEU A 291 -1.00 -14.66 -5.68
C LEU A 291 -2.31 -15.35 -6.07
N VAL A 292 -2.34 -15.86 -7.26
CA VAL A 292 -3.39 -16.72 -7.81
C VAL A 292 -2.72 -17.92 -8.50
N ASP A 293 -3.33 -19.08 -8.48
CA ASP A 293 -2.86 -20.21 -9.28
C ASP A 293 -3.82 -20.53 -10.44
N GLN A 294 -3.40 -21.39 -11.35
CA GLN A 294 -4.13 -21.72 -12.57
C GLN A 294 -5.36 -22.64 -12.36
N ARG A 295 -5.94 -22.66 -11.14
CA ARG A 295 -7.18 -23.39 -10.83
C ARG A 295 -8.39 -22.45 -10.84
N ALA A 296 -9.50 -22.88 -11.41
CA ALA A 296 -10.74 -22.10 -11.45
C ALA A 296 -11.23 -21.66 -10.06
N SER A 297 -11.01 -22.49 -9.03
CA SER A 297 -11.34 -22.13 -7.64
C SER A 297 -10.48 -21.00 -7.11
N SER A 298 -9.19 -20.97 -7.44
CA SER A 298 -8.26 -19.91 -7.03
C SER A 298 -8.59 -18.58 -7.72
N VAL A 299 -8.89 -18.61 -9.02
CA VAL A 299 -9.29 -17.41 -9.78
C VAL A 299 -10.59 -16.81 -9.21
N ARG A 300 -11.60 -17.65 -8.90
CA ARG A 300 -12.84 -17.19 -8.26
C ARG A 300 -12.59 -16.59 -6.88
N ALA A 301 -11.76 -17.26 -6.06
CA ALA A 301 -11.41 -16.77 -4.73
C ALA A 301 -10.65 -15.44 -4.81
N CYS A 302 -9.73 -15.30 -5.77
CA CYS A 302 -9.03 -14.03 -6.05
C CYS A 302 -10.03 -12.91 -6.39
N ARG A 303 -11.00 -13.18 -7.29
CA ARG A 303 -12.03 -12.21 -7.64
C ARG A 303 -12.86 -11.77 -6.42
N HIS A 304 -13.30 -12.73 -5.59
CA HIS A 304 -14.04 -12.42 -4.36
C HIS A 304 -13.20 -11.57 -3.38
N ALA A 305 -11.91 -11.85 -3.26
CA ALA A 305 -11.02 -11.08 -2.40
C ALA A 305 -10.80 -9.66 -2.94
N LEU A 306 -10.64 -9.48 -4.25
CA LEU A 306 -10.57 -8.17 -4.88
C LEU A 306 -11.89 -7.39 -4.70
N ASP A 307 -13.04 -8.04 -4.86
CA ASP A 307 -14.35 -7.44 -4.58
C ASP A 307 -14.50 -7.02 -3.11
N LEU A 308 -13.94 -7.81 -2.18
CA LEU A 308 -13.90 -7.45 -0.75
C LEU A 308 -13.03 -6.22 -0.54
N CYS A 309 -11.82 -6.16 -1.09
CA CYS A 309 -10.95 -4.99 -1.02
C CYS A 309 -11.68 -3.73 -1.51
N LEU A 310 -12.35 -3.81 -2.66
CA LEU A 310 -13.11 -2.70 -3.21
C LEU A 310 -14.24 -2.24 -2.28
N ARG A 311 -14.96 -3.17 -1.65
CA ARG A 311 -16.04 -2.83 -0.69
C ARG A 311 -15.49 -2.23 0.60
N CYS A 312 -14.31 -2.67 1.05
CA CYS A 312 -13.62 -2.08 2.19
C CYS A 312 -12.89 -0.77 1.87
N GLY A 313 -12.96 -0.29 0.62
CA GLY A 313 -12.30 0.96 0.22
C GLY A 313 -10.79 0.83 -0.01
N ILE A 314 -10.25 -0.40 -0.07
CA ILE A 314 -8.82 -0.63 -0.34
C ILE A 314 -8.55 -0.37 -1.82
N ALA A 315 -7.56 0.48 -2.10
CA ALA A 315 -7.11 0.75 -3.45
C ALA A 315 -6.36 -0.46 -4.02
N THR A 316 -6.92 -1.09 -5.05
CA THR A 316 -6.31 -2.28 -5.68
C THR A 316 -5.28 -1.92 -6.77
N GLY A 317 -5.09 -0.64 -7.09
CA GLY A 317 -4.14 -0.17 -8.10
C GLY A 317 -2.67 -0.42 -7.76
N SER A 318 -2.34 -0.63 -6.48
CA SER A 318 -1.00 -1.04 -6.02
C SER A 318 -0.80 -2.56 -6.00
N PHE A 319 -1.80 -3.35 -6.46
CA PHE A 319 -1.70 -4.80 -6.48
C PHE A 319 -1.04 -5.27 -7.76
N LEU A 320 0.04 -6.01 -7.63
CA LEU A 320 0.60 -6.83 -8.70
C LEU A 320 0.03 -8.24 -8.56
N LEU A 321 -0.73 -8.64 -9.56
CA LEU A 321 -1.27 -10.00 -9.63
C LEU A 321 -0.19 -10.93 -10.18
N ALA A 322 0.05 -12.07 -9.50
CA ALA A 322 1.03 -13.06 -9.98
C ALA A 322 0.39 -14.46 -10.03
N VAL A 323 0.45 -15.05 -11.21
CA VAL A 323 0.05 -16.46 -11.41
C VAL A 323 1.20 -17.34 -10.92
N ASN A 324 1.01 -17.97 -9.76
CA ASN A 324 1.99 -18.89 -9.18
C ASN A 324 1.82 -20.32 -9.72
N ARG A 325 2.92 -21.08 -9.69
CA ARG A 325 2.99 -22.45 -10.26
C ARG A 325 2.57 -22.47 -11.72
N CYS A 326 3.00 -21.47 -12.48
CA CYS A 326 2.63 -21.34 -13.86
C CYS A 326 3.23 -22.48 -14.69
N THR A 327 2.37 -23.26 -15.33
CA THR A 327 2.77 -24.34 -16.22
C THR A 327 2.02 -24.28 -17.54
N ARG A 328 2.66 -24.76 -18.62
CA ARG A 328 2.05 -24.81 -19.97
C ARG A 328 0.93 -25.83 -20.10
N HIS A 329 0.82 -26.75 -19.14
CA HIS A 329 -0.17 -27.85 -19.17
C HIS A 329 -1.38 -27.58 -18.26
N ALA A 330 -1.43 -26.43 -17.59
CA ALA A 330 -2.57 -26.05 -16.78
C ALA A 330 -3.82 -25.77 -17.65
N PRO A 331 -5.05 -26.01 -17.10
CA PRO A 331 -6.28 -25.76 -17.82
C PRO A 331 -6.53 -24.27 -18.15
N PHE A 332 -5.94 -23.36 -17.39
CA PHE A 332 -6.01 -21.92 -17.58
C PHE A 332 -4.62 -21.35 -17.76
N THR A 333 -4.44 -20.54 -18.81
CA THR A 333 -3.21 -19.77 -19.02
C THR A 333 -3.24 -18.49 -18.17
N SER A 334 -2.09 -17.79 -18.07
CA SER A 334 -2.03 -16.45 -17.46
C SER A 334 -2.97 -15.45 -18.18
N ILE A 335 -3.16 -15.59 -19.50
CA ILE A 335 -4.08 -14.79 -20.29
C ILE A 335 -5.53 -15.05 -19.87
N ASP A 336 -5.91 -16.31 -19.64
CA ASP A 336 -7.25 -16.66 -19.15
C ASP A 336 -7.49 -16.09 -17.75
N VAL A 337 -6.47 -16.15 -16.87
CA VAL A 337 -6.52 -15.55 -15.54
C VAL A 337 -6.67 -14.04 -15.63
N SER A 338 -5.86 -13.36 -16.46
CA SER A 338 -5.98 -11.93 -16.72
C SER A 338 -7.38 -11.55 -17.19
N SER A 339 -7.90 -12.28 -18.19
CA SER A 339 -9.26 -12.04 -18.73
C SER A 339 -10.35 -12.23 -17.66
N ALA A 340 -10.21 -13.22 -16.79
CA ALA A 340 -11.15 -13.46 -15.70
C ALA A 340 -11.09 -12.41 -14.58
N LEU A 341 -10.00 -11.62 -14.53
CA LEU A 341 -9.76 -10.52 -13.61
C LEU A 341 -9.81 -9.15 -14.32
N ASP A 342 -10.74 -9.02 -15.26
CA ASP A 342 -11.07 -7.79 -15.97
C ASP A 342 -9.89 -7.18 -16.77
N GLY A 343 -8.98 -8.04 -17.27
CA GLY A 343 -7.83 -7.65 -18.09
C GLY A 343 -6.65 -7.13 -17.27
N ALA A 344 -6.62 -7.41 -15.96
CA ALA A 344 -5.51 -6.99 -15.09
C ALA A 344 -4.17 -7.56 -15.59
N HIS A 345 -3.10 -6.77 -15.44
CA HIS A 345 -1.75 -7.26 -15.68
C HIS A 345 -1.38 -8.35 -14.68
N VAL A 346 -0.88 -9.48 -15.16
CA VAL A 346 -0.46 -10.61 -14.33
C VAL A 346 0.97 -11.00 -14.66
N ALA A 347 1.82 -11.07 -13.63
CA ALA A 347 3.15 -11.66 -13.72
C ALA A 347 3.05 -13.21 -13.64
N GLU A 348 3.99 -13.90 -14.22
CA GLU A 348 4.09 -15.37 -14.14
C GLU A 348 5.20 -15.79 -13.20
N LEU A 349 4.88 -16.59 -12.18
CA LEU A 349 5.86 -17.26 -11.34
C LEU A 349 5.97 -18.73 -11.76
N ALA A 350 7.17 -19.16 -12.10
CA ALA A 350 7.43 -20.52 -12.54
C ALA A 350 7.04 -21.54 -11.48
N ASP A 351 6.61 -22.73 -11.91
CA ASP A 351 6.43 -23.84 -10.99
C ASP A 351 7.80 -24.29 -10.46
N GLY A 352 7.97 -24.24 -9.14
CA GLY A 352 9.20 -24.65 -8.47
C GLY A 352 9.41 -26.17 -8.43
N GLY A 353 8.34 -26.92 -8.69
CA GLY A 353 8.36 -28.37 -8.68
C GLY A 353 8.75 -28.97 -7.32
N ARG A 354 9.11 -30.25 -7.36
CA ARG A 354 9.44 -31.02 -6.16
C ARG A 354 10.70 -30.53 -5.43
N GLU A 355 11.69 -30.03 -6.15
CA GLU A 355 12.93 -29.52 -5.57
C GLU A 355 12.66 -28.35 -4.61
N VAL A 356 11.80 -27.42 -4.99
CA VAL A 356 11.40 -26.28 -4.12
C VAL A 356 10.69 -26.79 -2.87
N GLU A 357 9.78 -27.76 -2.99
CA GLU A 357 9.06 -28.31 -1.84
C GLU A 357 10.01 -29.04 -0.87
N GLU A 358 10.97 -29.82 -1.39
CA GLU A 358 11.94 -30.56 -0.58
C GLU A 358 12.93 -29.64 0.13
N LEU A 359 13.50 -28.65 -0.55
CA LEU A 359 14.45 -27.73 0.05
C LEU A 359 13.79 -26.76 1.05
N LEU A 360 12.61 -26.24 0.75
CA LEU A 360 11.86 -25.44 1.71
C LEU A 360 11.45 -26.25 2.93
N GLY A 361 10.95 -27.47 2.74
CA GLY A 361 10.59 -28.36 3.84
C GLY A 361 11.78 -28.76 4.72
N ALA A 362 13.00 -28.67 4.20
CA ALA A 362 14.25 -28.89 4.94
C ALA A 362 14.82 -27.61 5.57
N GLY A 363 14.16 -26.45 5.47
CA GLY A 363 14.68 -25.17 5.95
C GLY A 363 15.86 -24.63 5.13
N MET A 364 15.98 -25.07 3.88
CA MET A 364 17.11 -24.76 2.98
C MET A 364 16.72 -23.78 1.86
N ALA A 365 15.86 -22.81 2.16
CA ALA A 365 15.39 -21.80 1.19
C ALA A 365 16.54 -21.05 0.51
N GLN A 366 17.63 -20.79 1.25
CA GLN A 366 18.83 -20.12 0.75
C GLN A 366 19.45 -20.87 -0.45
N SER A 367 19.45 -22.20 -0.43
CA SER A 367 20.02 -23.02 -1.53
C SER A 367 19.27 -22.83 -2.85
N LEU A 368 17.96 -22.55 -2.82
CA LEU A 368 17.17 -22.25 -4.02
C LEU A 368 17.58 -20.92 -4.67
N VAL A 369 17.91 -19.94 -3.82
CA VAL A 369 18.37 -18.62 -4.27
C VAL A 369 19.79 -18.72 -4.85
N GLU A 370 20.68 -19.48 -4.21
CA GLU A 370 22.05 -19.72 -4.69
C GLU A 370 22.08 -20.48 -6.02
N ALA A 371 21.21 -21.47 -6.17
CA ALA A 371 21.06 -22.24 -7.40
C ALA A 371 20.35 -21.45 -8.53
N SER A 372 19.82 -20.27 -8.24
CA SER A 372 19.01 -19.48 -9.18
C SER A 372 17.89 -20.30 -9.82
N SER A 373 17.08 -20.95 -8.97
CA SER A 373 15.97 -21.80 -9.45
C SER A 373 15.02 -21.02 -10.37
N PRO A 374 14.29 -21.67 -11.30
CA PRO A 374 13.37 -20.99 -12.21
C PRO A 374 12.33 -20.12 -11.47
N LEU A 375 11.89 -20.56 -10.29
CA LEU A 375 10.99 -19.77 -9.43
C LEU A 375 11.68 -18.51 -8.92
N CYS A 376 12.94 -18.60 -8.46
CA CYS A 376 13.71 -17.44 -8.02
C CYS A 376 13.91 -16.42 -9.15
N ILE A 377 14.22 -16.88 -10.37
CA ILE A 377 14.39 -16.01 -11.54
C ILE A 377 13.07 -15.28 -11.85
N SER A 378 11.94 -15.95 -11.80
CA SER A 378 10.64 -15.31 -12.04
C SER A 378 10.26 -14.30 -10.94
N ILE A 379 10.59 -14.59 -9.67
CA ILE A 379 10.40 -13.64 -8.56
C ILE A 379 11.32 -12.42 -8.72
N GLU A 380 12.54 -12.59 -9.22
CA GLU A 380 13.41 -11.44 -9.52
C GLU A 380 12.82 -10.50 -10.56
N GLY A 381 12.17 -11.03 -11.61
CA GLY A 381 11.41 -10.22 -12.56
C GLY A 381 10.30 -9.40 -11.89
N VAL A 382 9.55 -10.02 -10.97
CA VAL A 382 8.52 -9.34 -10.15
C VAL A 382 9.13 -8.25 -9.28
N LEU A 383 10.29 -8.52 -8.64
CA LEU A 383 10.98 -7.50 -7.84
C LEU A 383 11.48 -6.31 -8.69
N ASP A 384 11.84 -6.55 -9.94
CA ASP A 384 12.23 -5.48 -10.87
C ASP A 384 11.06 -4.55 -11.24
N GLU A 385 9.84 -5.07 -11.22
CA GLU A 385 8.62 -4.26 -11.42
C GLU A 385 8.22 -3.51 -10.14
N LEU A 386 8.35 -4.15 -8.97
CA LEU A 386 7.85 -3.62 -7.70
C LEU A 386 8.78 -2.60 -7.05
N LEU A 387 10.10 -2.87 -7.09
CA LEU A 387 11.06 -2.00 -6.41
C LEU A 387 11.41 -0.80 -7.28
N PRO A 388 11.29 0.43 -6.76
CA PRO A 388 11.68 1.62 -7.49
C PRO A 388 13.17 1.58 -7.82
N LEU A 389 13.55 2.18 -8.96
CA LEU A 389 14.95 2.26 -9.44
C LEU A 389 15.93 2.85 -8.40
N ALA A 390 15.44 3.67 -7.49
CA ALA A 390 16.22 4.25 -6.39
C ALA A 390 16.59 3.25 -5.27
N SER A 391 15.93 2.09 -5.22
CA SER A 391 16.22 1.00 -4.27
C SER A 391 17.19 -0.05 -4.83
N ARG A 392 17.72 0.16 -6.04
CA ARG A 392 18.75 -0.71 -6.61
C ARG A 392 20.11 -0.30 -6.07
N PRO A 393 20.89 -1.23 -5.48
CA PRO A 393 22.26 -0.91 -5.11
C PRO A 393 23.01 -0.42 -6.35
N ALA A 394 23.82 0.64 -6.18
CA ALA A 394 24.73 1.08 -7.23
C ALA A 394 25.57 -0.15 -7.62
N SER A 395 25.45 -0.61 -8.85
CA SER A 395 26.27 -1.70 -9.37
C SER A 395 27.73 -1.38 -9.08
N ALA A 396 28.36 -2.20 -8.23
CA ALA A 396 29.80 -2.17 -8.03
C ALA A 396 30.45 -2.39 -9.40
N GLY A 397 31.05 -1.31 -9.95
CA GLY A 397 31.85 -1.33 -11.16
C GLY A 397 33.22 -1.92 -10.90
#